data_77b401813e1c6d8d6f7a86a4ce0bdbda
#
_entry.id   77b401813e1c6d8d6f7a86a4ce0bdbda
#
_cell.length_a   1.000
_cell.length_b   1.000
_cell.length_c   1.000
_cell.angle_alpha   90.00
_cell.angle_beta   90.00
_cell.angle_gamma   90.00
#
_symmetry.space_group_name_H-M   'P 1'
#
loop_
_entity.id
_entity.type
_entity.pdbx_description
1 polymer ?
#
loop_
_entity_poly.entity_id
_entity_poly.type
_entity_poly.pdbx_seq_one_letter_code
_entity_poly.pdbx_strand_id
1 'polypeptide(L)'
;MQRSMMNLVVGKVVPLGVALSVALLALAGCQGKGTATAANTAVGTAPRTPPLSLAAQVGQQAFFDKNLSGGRNMSCASCHDPQYAYGPPNSISVQLGSDVTKIGARAVPSLRYKESTPAFSDDAPNPDGVTSNSPGGGLMWDGRAATLATQAGMPLLNPLEMNNPSKEAVVKAVQASTYAGLFRQAFGAGVFDNTDTAFDALGRAIQALETEDRSFHPYSSKYDLHVFNKVGGTLTPAERRGEVVFHSTGVANCSGCHYTGANFNGNSGLMTDFTYQALGAPRNDRSIPNNPDPIPANDDPKYFDMGLCGPFRTDHMPATPDTASPYCGMFKVPGLRNVATRGAFFHNGVLHSLDQVVNFYNTRDTNPEYWYPANGEKSTGTPEANPAWALQPTHVPGAAVARYNDLPASQQGSIDEEVPMGTGEGGDKTLGSGTRPRQPGSPPVMTPQQIADLVCFLGVLSDGYQPPSAAPATGRCVK
;
A
#
# COMPACT_ATOMS: atom_id res chain seq x y z
N MET A 1 -3.41 -7.58 -63.92
CA MET A 1 -4.75 -7.70 -64.60
C MET A 1 -5.81 -7.90 -63.54
N GLN A 2 -6.90 -7.21 -63.68
CA GLN A 2 -8.17 -7.16 -62.94
C GLN A 2 -8.20 -6.34 -61.65
N ARG A 3 -8.70 -5.12 -61.88
CA ARG A 3 -9.34 -4.23 -60.89
C ARG A 3 -10.71 -4.80 -60.49
N SER A 4 -11.08 -4.73 -59.23
CA SER A 4 -12.48 -4.82 -58.84
C SER A 4 -12.85 -3.56 -58.03
N MET A 5 -13.81 -2.84 -58.55
CA MET A 5 -14.41 -1.66 -57.96
C MET A 5 -15.38 -2.09 -56.84
N MET A 6 -15.39 -1.38 -55.76
CA MET A 6 -16.38 -1.52 -54.71
C MET A 6 -17.22 -0.24 -54.64
N ASN A 7 -18.51 -0.43 -54.82
CA ASN A 7 -19.55 0.62 -54.90
C ASN A 7 -19.78 1.29 -53.55
N LEU A 8 -19.84 2.61 -53.60
CA LEU A 8 -20.26 3.52 -52.54
C LEU A 8 -21.80 3.55 -52.44
N VAL A 9 -22.39 3.14 -51.34
CA VAL A 9 -23.81 3.33 -51.08
C VAL A 9 -23.98 4.57 -50.20
N VAL A 10 -24.61 5.61 -50.82
CA VAL A 10 -24.97 6.85 -50.12
C VAL A 10 -26.32 6.65 -49.42
N GLY A 11 -26.36 6.61 -48.12
CA GLY A 11 -27.58 6.60 -47.33
C GLY A 11 -28.08 8.03 -47.01
N LYS A 12 -29.34 8.28 -47.33
CA LYS A 12 -30.02 9.57 -47.14
C LYS A 12 -30.25 9.84 -45.64
N VAL A 13 -29.90 11.03 -45.19
CA VAL A 13 -30.21 11.59 -43.88
C VAL A 13 -31.58 12.23 -43.91
N VAL A 14 -32.50 11.84 -43.01
CA VAL A 14 -33.77 12.48 -42.78
C VAL A 14 -33.67 13.32 -41.50
N PRO A 15 -34.01 14.62 -41.50
CA PRO A 15 -34.01 15.41 -40.28
C PRO A 15 -35.32 15.24 -39.50
N LEU A 16 -35.22 14.85 -38.25
CA LEU A 16 -36.32 14.86 -37.27
C LEU A 16 -36.38 16.24 -36.61
N GLY A 17 -37.45 16.99 -36.89
CA GLY A 17 -37.73 18.25 -36.21
C GLY A 17 -38.29 18.01 -34.80
N VAL A 18 -37.71 18.64 -33.80
CA VAL A 18 -38.26 18.70 -32.45
C VAL A 18 -39.00 20.01 -32.27
N ALA A 19 -40.34 19.91 -32.07
CA ALA A 19 -41.20 21.04 -31.74
C ALA A 19 -41.07 21.40 -30.25
N LEU A 20 -40.71 22.65 -29.98
CA LEU A 20 -40.62 23.23 -28.65
C LEU A 20 -42.01 23.80 -28.28
N SER A 21 -42.75 23.19 -27.36
CA SER A 21 -43.97 23.72 -26.80
C SER A 21 -43.67 24.55 -25.55
N VAL A 22 -43.88 25.86 -25.65
CA VAL A 22 -43.79 26.80 -24.51
C VAL A 22 -45.17 26.86 -23.86
N ALA A 23 -45.28 26.43 -22.61
CA ALA A 23 -46.44 26.60 -21.76
C ALA A 23 -46.27 27.84 -20.86
N LEU A 24 -47.01 28.90 -21.13
CA LEU A 24 -47.18 30.04 -20.20
C LEU A 24 -48.14 29.63 -19.09
N LEU A 25 -47.69 29.65 -17.83
CA LEU A 25 -48.55 29.61 -16.65
C LEU A 25 -48.74 31.00 -16.08
N ALA A 26 -49.98 31.44 -16.02
CA ALA A 26 -50.39 32.70 -15.45
C ALA A 26 -50.32 32.66 -13.91
N LEU A 27 -49.78 33.73 -13.32
CA LEU A 27 -49.79 33.99 -11.88
C LEU A 27 -51.16 34.53 -11.47
N ALA A 28 -51.89 33.75 -10.68
CA ALA A 28 -53.02 34.26 -9.91
C ALA A 28 -52.61 34.44 -8.46
N GLY A 29 -52.57 35.66 -7.97
CA GLY A 29 -52.29 35.96 -6.57
C GLY A 29 -53.47 35.63 -5.65
N CYS A 30 -53.19 34.96 -4.52
CA CYS A 30 -54.09 34.92 -3.37
C CYS A 30 -53.32 35.36 -2.13
N GLN A 31 -53.68 36.54 -1.59
CA GLN A 31 -53.24 36.96 -0.27
C GLN A 31 -54.02 36.18 0.79
N GLY A 32 -53.36 35.26 1.47
CA GLY A 32 -53.86 34.60 2.66
C GLY A 32 -52.96 34.93 3.85
N LYS A 33 -53.50 35.63 4.85
CA LYS A 33 -52.84 35.80 6.17
C LYS A 33 -52.88 34.44 6.86
N GLY A 34 -51.74 33.76 6.89
CA GLY A 34 -51.54 32.53 7.66
C GLY A 34 -50.48 32.75 8.72
N THR A 35 -50.85 32.53 9.96
CA THR A 35 -49.99 32.47 11.15
C THR A 35 -48.83 31.51 10.93
N ALA A 36 -47.57 32.00 11.07
CA ALA A 36 -46.39 31.17 10.97
C ALA A 36 -46.32 30.18 12.16
N THR A 37 -46.71 28.94 11.91
CA THR A 37 -46.32 27.81 12.76
C THR A 37 -44.86 27.52 12.45
N ALA A 38 -43.99 27.66 13.44
CA ALA A 38 -42.59 27.26 13.33
C ALA A 38 -42.51 25.78 12.95
N ALA A 39 -42.11 25.50 11.71
CA ALA A 39 -41.76 24.16 11.29
C ALA A 39 -40.52 23.77 12.07
N ASN A 40 -40.65 22.83 12.99
CA ASN A 40 -39.56 22.12 13.63
C ASN A 40 -38.79 21.39 12.52
N THR A 41 -37.75 22.01 11.99
CA THR A 41 -36.79 21.33 11.15
C THR A 41 -36.12 20.29 12.05
N ALA A 42 -36.57 19.06 11.96
CA ALA A 42 -35.85 17.92 12.54
C ALA A 42 -34.43 17.98 11.97
N VAL A 43 -33.50 18.37 12.85
CA VAL A 43 -32.06 18.20 12.60
C VAL A 43 -31.90 16.71 12.37
N GLY A 44 -31.71 16.31 11.11
CA GLY A 44 -31.42 14.93 10.77
C GLY A 44 -30.22 14.48 11.56
N THR A 45 -30.46 13.63 12.55
CA THR A 45 -29.36 12.98 13.29
C THR A 45 -28.53 12.24 12.26
N ALA A 46 -27.25 12.62 12.14
CA ALA A 46 -26.29 11.87 11.33
C ALA A 46 -26.44 10.36 11.63
N PRO A 47 -26.34 9.49 10.64
CA PRO A 47 -26.47 8.05 10.86
C PRO A 47 -25.52 7.62 11.97
N ARG A 48 -26.04 7.14 13.10
CA ARG A 48 -25.22 6.61 14.18
C ARG A 48 -24.51 5.38 13.66
N THR A 49 -23.18 5.35 13.78
CA THR A 49 -22.40 4.13 13.55
C THR A 49 -22.98 3.00 14.40
N PRO A 50 -23.29 1.83 13.84
CA PRO A 50 -23.73 0.70 14.64
C PRO A 50 -22.73 0.40 15.76
N PRO A 51 -23.16 -0.02 16.94
CA PRO A 51 -22.24 -0.44 17.99
C PRO A 51 -21.46 -1.67 17.51
N LEU A 52 -20.19 -1.78 17.93
CA LEU A 52 -19.35 -2.93 17.65
C LEU A 52 -20.02 -4.22 18.20
N SER A 53 -19.90 -5.32 17.46
CA SER A 53 -20.29 -6.64 17.94
C SER A 53 -19.51 -7.03 19.20
N LEU A 54 -19.98 -8.03 19.96
CA LEU A 54 -19.24 -8.53 21.13
C LEU A 54 -17.83 -9.02 20.71
N ALA A 55 -17.70 -9.64 19.56
CA ALA A 55 -16.41 -10.07 19.00
C ALA A 55 -15.49 -8.86 18.75
N ALA A 56 -15.97 -7.82 18.08
CA ALA A 56 -15.19 -6.61 17.82
C ALA A 56 -14.81 -5.86 19.11
N GLN A 57 -15.69 -5.85 20.12
CA GLN A 57 -15.37 -5.28 21.44
C GLN A 57 -14.25 -6.06 22.15
N VAL A 58 -14.24 -7.40 22.05
CA VAL A 58 -13.11 -8.23 22.50
C VAL A 58 -11.85 -7.85 21.72
N GLY A 59 -11.94 -7.78 20.38
CA GLY A 59 -10.84 -7.38 19.51
C GLY A 59 -10.25 -6.03 19.90
N GLN A 60 -11.10 -5.06 20.23
CA GLN A 60 -10.68 -3.73 20.66
C GLN A 60 -9.85 -3.77 21.94
N GLN A 61 -10.26 -4.56 22.94
CA GLN A 61 -9.48 -4.70 24.17
C GLN A 61 -8.19 -5.47 23.94
N ALA A 62 -8.23 -6.57 23.17
CA ALA A 62 -7.07 -7.37 22.85
C ALA A 62 -6.03 -6.60 22.04
N PHE A 63 -6.44 -5.72 21.12
CA PHE A 63 -5.56 -4.92 20.28
C PHE A 63 -4.61 -4.02 21.09
N PHE A 64 -5.03 -3.57 22.27
CA PHE A 64 -4.24 -2.73 23.19
C PHE A 64 -3.66 -3.50 24.38
N ASP A 65 -3.92 -4.81 24.51
CA ASP A 65 -3.48 -5.59 25.66
C ASP A 65 -2.01 -6.03 25.52
N LYS A 66 -1.14 -5.40 26.28
CA LYS A 66 0.29 -5.74 26.32
C LYS A 66 0.58 -7.10 26.95
N ASN A 67 -0.35 -7.67 27.74
CA ASN A 67 -0.18 -9.00 28.33
C ASN A 67 -0.25 -10.12 27.28
N LEU A 68 -0.69 -9.83 26.06
CA LEU A 68 -0.70 -10.77 24.95
C LEU A 68 0.67 -11.00 24.32
N SER A 69 1.73 -10.32 24.75
CA SER A 69 3.11 -10.62 24.33
C SER A 69 3.86 -11.44 25.39
N GLY A 70 4.85 -12.21 24.95
CA GLY A 70 5.68 -13.04 25.82
C GLY A 70 6.40 -12.23 26.92
N GLY A 71 6.84 -11.01 26.61
CA GLY A 71 7.42 -10.06 27.56
C GLY A 71 6.40 -9.21 28.32
N ARG A 72 5.12 -9.31 28.01
CA ARG A 72 4.03 -8.48 28.58
C ARG A 72 4.27 -6.97 28.46
N ASN A 73 4.90 -6.55 27.41
CA ASN A 73 5.33 -5.16 27.18
C ASN A 73 4.87 -4.59 25.82
N MET A 74 4.28 -5.44 24.96
CA MET A 74 3.90 -5.11 23.59
C MET A 74 2.47 -5.55 23.29
N SER A 75 1.72 -4.71 22.58
CA SER A 75 0.40 -5.02 22.03
C SER A 75 0.41 -4.80 20.51
N CYS A 76 -0.67 -5.12 19.79
CA CYS A 76 -0.81 -4.80 18.37
C CYS A 76 -0.60 -3.30 18.11
N ALA A 77 -1.17 -2.44 18.97
CA ALA A 77 -1.03 -0.99 18.89
C ALA A 77 0.41 -0.49 19.10
N SER A 78 1.33 -1.30 19.60
CA SER A 78 2.74 -0.91 19.75
C SER A 78 3.44 -0.74 18.40
N CYS A 79 3.04 -1.53 17.39
CA CYS A 79 3.56 -1.47 16.03
C CYS A 79 2.52 -0.90 15.03
N HIS A 80 1.23 -1.00 15.37
CA HIS A 80 0.11 -0.54 14.56
C HIS A 80 -0.65 0.59 15.28
N ASP A 81 -0.01 1.76 15.39
CA ASP A 81 -0.56 2.90 16.13
C ASP A 81 -1.72 3.56 15.36
N PRO A 82 -2.90 3.71 15.99
CA PRO A 82 -4.04 4.40 15.38
C PRO A 82 -3.72 5.83 14.88
N GLN A 83 -2.81 6.54 15.56
CA GLN A 83 -2.42 7.91 15.18
C GLN A 83 -1.62 7.95 13.88
N TYR A 84 -0.98 6.84 13.51
CA TYR A 84 -0.21 6.65 12.28
C TYR A 84 -0.95 5.75 11.27
N ALA A 85 -2.28 5.87 11.21
CA ALA A 85 -3.11 5.07 10.34
C ALA A 85 -2.96 3.55 10.56
N TYR A 86 -2.79 3.11 11.81
CA TYR A 86 -2.47 1.73 12.19
C TYR A 86 -1.20 1.20 11.50
N GLY A 87 -0.27 2.08 11.23
CA GLY A 87 1.09 1.79 10.82
C GLY A 87 2.08 2.03 11.96
N PRO A 88 3.40 1.98 11.68
CA PRO A 88 4.43 2.15 12.71
C PRO A 88 4.44 3.58 13.26
N PRO A 89 4.66 3.74 14.60
CA PRO A 89 4.66 5.04 15.27
C PRO A 89 5.97 5.83 15.07
N ASN A 90 6.90 5.31 14.30
CA ASN A 90 8.22 5.88 14.08
C ASN A 90 8.71 5.60 12.66
N SER A 91 9.92 6.05 12.33
CA SER A 91 10.51 5.93 10.99
C SER A 91 11.58 4.84 10.88
N ILE A 92 11.69 3.94 11.87
CA ILE A 92 12.66 2.84 11.77
C ILE A 92 12.21 1.80 10.75
N SER A 93 13.17 1.19 10.07
CA SER A 93 12.94 0.24 8.98
C SER A 93 12.02 -0.90 9.38
N VAL A 94 12.30 -1.53 10.51
CA VAL A 94 11.54 -2.63 11.12
C VAL A 94 11.44 -2.43 12.63
N GLN A 95 10.36 -2.91 13.24
CA GLN A 95 10.10 -2.65 14.66
C GLN A 95 10.82 -3.65 15.57
N LEU A 96 11.13 -3.21 16.81
CA LEU A 96 11.63 -4.09 17.86
C LEU A 96 10.56 -5.09 18.31
N GLY A 97 10.98 -6.29 18.65
CA GLY A 97 10.11 -7.30 19.23
C GLY A 97 9.83 -7.12 20.72
N SER A 98 8.98 -7.97 21.26
CA SER A 98 8.73 -8.08 22.72
C SER A 98 10.01 -8.44 23.51
N ASP A 99 10.88 -9.24 22.92
CA ASP A 99 12.28 -9.32 23.29
C ASP A 99 13.02 -8.17 22.59
N VAL A 100 13.36 -7.13 23.33
CA VAL A 100 13.95 -5.90 22.81
C VAL A 100 15.35 -6.09 22.19
N THR A 101 15.94 -7.27 22.33
CA THR A 101 17.18 -7.65 21.63
C THR A 101 16.94 -8.16 20.23
N LYS A 102 15.67 -8.35 19.86
CA LYS A 102 15.25 -8.86 18.55
C LYS A 102 14.51 -7.77 17.78
N ILE A 103 14.66 -7.82 16.48
CA ILE A 103 14.04 -6.89 15.54
C ILE A 103 13.23 -7.68 14.51
N GLY A 104 12.12 -7.12 14.07
CA GLY A 104 11.30 -7.72 13.01
C GLY A 104 12.07 -7.89 11.70
N ALA A 105 11.55 -8.70 10.81
CA ALA A 105 12.20 -8.99 9.54
C ALA A 105 11.72 -8.05 8.41
N ARG A 106 10.55 -7.47 8.54
CA ARG A 106 9.92 -6.64 7.49
C ARG A 106 9.30 -5.38 8.09
N ALA A 107 9.23 -4.33 7.27
CA ALA A 107 8.54 -3.09 7.60
C ALA A 107 7.06 -3.34 7.90
N VAL A 108 6.57 -2.74 8.98
CA VAL A 108 5.18 -2.89 9.42
C VAL A 108 4.23 -2.20 8.44
N PRO A 109 3.26 -2.90 7.83
CA PRO A 109 2.25 -2.27 6.99
C PRO A 109 1.16 -1.60 7.84
N SER A 110 0.46 -0.61 7.28
CA SER A 110 -0.80 -0.15 7.87
C SER A 110 -1.84 -1.26 7.87
N LEU A 111 -2.67 -1.34 8.92
CA LEU A 111 -3.83 -2.24 8.97
C LEU A 111 -5.08 -1.62 8.35
N ARG A 112 -5.07 -0.34 7.96
CA ARG A 112 -6.22 0.26 7.29
C ARG A 112 -6.52 -0.41 5.96
N TYR A 113 -7.82 -0.58 5.66
CA TYR A 113 -8.32 -1.06 4.37
C TYR A 113 -7.91 -2.49 4.01
N LYS A 114 -7.69 -3.36 5.02
CA LYS A 114 -7.30 -4.76 4.77
C LYS A 114 -8.48 -5.70 4.54
N GLU A 115 -9.68 -5.29 4.93
CA GLU A 115 -10.93 -6.05 4.76
C GLU A 115 -11.27 -6.36 3.29
N SER A 116 -10.75 -5.55 2.37
CA SER A 116 -10.96 -5.71 0.94
C SER A 116 -9.88 -6.55 0.23
N THR A 117 -8.89 -7.05 0.96
CA THR A 117 -7.82 -7.86 0.36
C THR A 117 -8.37 -9.23 -0.05
N PRO A 118 -8.31 -9.62 -1.34
CA PRO A 118 -8.75 -10.94 -1.78
C PRO A 118 -7.86 -12.05 -1.21
N ALA A 119 -8.34 -13.28 -1.23
CA ALA A 119 -7.49 -14.44 -0.94
C ALA A 119 -6.34 -14.54 -1.95
N PHE A 120 -5.22 -15.12 -1.53
CA PHE A 120 -4.08 -15.31 -2.43
C PHE A 120 -4.44 -16.30 -3.53
N SER A 121 -4.01 -16.00 -4.76
CA SER A 121 -4.06 -16.86 -5.93
C SER A 121 -2.80 -16.62 -6.76
N ASP A 122 -2.24 -17.69 -7.33
CA ASP A 122 -1.16 -17.58 -8.32
C ASP A 122 -1.65 -17.10 -9.69
N ASP A 123 -2.94 -17.16 -9.90
CA ASP A 123 -3.63 -16.85 -11.16
C ASP A 123 -4.76 -15.84 -10.88
N ALA A 124 -4.45 -14.79 -10.13
CA ALA A 124 -5.40 -13.72 -9.87
C ALA A 124 -5.62 -12.88 -11.14
N PRO A 125 -6.87 -12.55 -11.48
CA PRO A 125 -7.14 -11.65 -12.61
C PRO A 125 -6.55 -10.28 -12.33
N ASN A 126 -5.80 -9.75 -13.31
CA ASN A 126 -5.30 -8.39 -13.22
C ASN A 126 -6.47 -7.41 -13.38
N PRO A 127 -6.61 -6.41 -12.47
CA PRO A 127 -7.72 -5.45 -12.52
C PRO A 127 -7.78 -4.61 -13.80
N ASP A 128 -6.67 -4.47 -14.52
CA ASP A 128 -6.65 -3.74 -15.81
C ASP A 128 -7.34 -4.50 -16.95
N GLY A 129 -7.57 -5.81 -16.80
CA GLY A 129 -8.26 -6.67 -17.77
C GLY A 129 -7.50 -6.89 -19.08
N VAL A 130 -6.26 -6.43 -19.20
CA VAL A 130 -5.45 -6.44 -20.43
C VAL A 130 -4.24 -7.36 -20.27
N THR A 131 -3.60 -7.36 -19.10
CA THR A 131 -2.44 -8.19 -18.82
C THR A 131 -2.84 -9.59 -18.36
N SER A 132 -1.89 -10.53 -18.52
CA SER A 132 -2.09 -11.92 -18.06
C SER A 132 -2.33 -11.95 -16.56
N ASN A 133 -3.07 -12.96 -16.10
CA ASN A 133 -3.20 -13.26 -14.70
C ASN A 133 -1.81 -13.43 -14.05
N SER A 134 -1.69 -13.02 -12.80
CA SER A 134 -0.45 -13.02 -12.04
C SER A 134 -0.71 -13.35 -10.58
N PRO A 135 0.31 -13.65 -9.76
CA PRO A 135 0.09 -13.78 -8.32
C PRO A 135 -0.57 -12.53 -7.74
N GLY A 136 -1.60 -12.73 -6.90
CA GLY A 136 -2.34 -11.62 -6.30
C GLY A 136 -3.04 -12.00 -5.00
N GLY A 137 -3.38 -11.01 -4.19
CA GLY A 137 -4.13 -11.19 -2.95
C GLY A 137 -3.30 -11.69 -1.76
N GLY A 138 -3.99 -12.21 -0.74
CA GLY A 138 -3.41 -12.63 0.53
C GLY A 138 -2.94 -11.49 1.42
N LEU A 139 -2.82 -11.73 2.71
CA LEU A 139 -2.32 -10.77 3.69
C LEU A 139 -0.82 -11.00 3.96
N MET A 140 -0.16 -10.07 4.64
CA MET A 140 1.30 -9.93 4.72
C MET A 140 1.93 -9.48 3.40
N TRP A 141 3.25 -9.20 3.39
CA TRP A 141 3.99 -8.80 2.20
C TRP A 141 4.08 -9.90 1.13
N ASP A 142 3.96 -11.15 1.53
CA ASP A 142 4.08 -12.35 0.69
C ASP A 142 2.76 -13.14 0.55
N GLY A 143 1.65 -12.61 1.03
CA GLY A 143 0.34 -13.22 0.88
C GLY A 143 0.08 -14.50 1.67
N ARG A 144 0.99 -14.88 2.58
CA ARG A 144 0.93 -16.18 3.29
C ARG A 144 -0.25 -16.35 4.27
N ALA A 145 -0.93 -15.27 4.62
CA ALA A 145 -2.14 -15.34 5.46
C ALA A 145 -3.40 -15.15 4.61
N ALA A 146 -4.29 -16.13 4.67
CA ALA A 146 -5.50 -16.15 3.84
C ALA A 146 -6.62 -15.24 4.36
N THR A 147 -6.68 -14.99 5.68
CA THR A 147 -7.72 -14.18 6.32
C THR A 147 -7.12 -13.24 7.36
N LEU A 148 -7.84 -12.17 7.72
CA LEU A 148 -7.46 -11.27 8.81
C LEU A 148 -7.31 -12.03 10.13
N ALA A 149 -8.20 -12.99 10.42
CA ALA A 149 -8.11 -13.81 11.63
C ALA A 149 -6.83 -14.63 11.69
N THR A 150 -6.45 -15.27 10.58
CA THR A 150 -5.19 -16.02 10.48
C THR A 150 -3.99 -15.08 10.63
N GLN A 151 -4.03 -13.93 9.94
CA GLN A 151 -2.96 -12.94 10.01
C GLN A 151 -2.76 -12.43 11.42
N ALA A 152 -3.83 -12.09 12.15
CA ALA A 152 -3.76 -11.57 13.52
C ALA A 152 -3.12 -12.55 14.53
N GLY A 153 -3.24 -13.85 14.28
CA GLY A 153 -2.60 -14.89 15.10
C GLY A 153 -1.08 -15.01 14.91
N MET A 154 -0.56 -14.66 13.74
CA MET A 154 0.85 -14.91 13.39
C MET A 154 1.84 -14.09 14.23
N PRO A 155 1.68 -12.76 14.43
CA PRO A 155 2.57 -11.96 15.26
C PRO A 155 2.65 -12.43 16.71
N LEU A 156 1.55 -12.98 17.26
CA LEU A 156 1.49 -13.46 18.64
C LEU A 156 2.56 -14.52 18.93
N LEU A 157 2.82 -15.40 17.97
CA LEU A 157 3.77 -16.51 18.10
C LEU A 157 5.14 -16.22 17.45
N ASN A 158 5.27 -15.15 16.69
CA ASN A 158 6.52 -14.82 16.02
C ASN A 158 7.59 -14.41 17.06
N PRO A 159 8.75 -15.10 17.12
CA PRO A 159 9.81 -14.80 18.08
C PRO A 159 10.47 -13.43 17.87
N LEU A 160 10.32 -12.83 16.70
CA LEU A 160 10.82 -11.50 16.37
C LEU A 160 9.80 -10.38 16.64
N GLU A 161 8.56 -10.74 17.02
CA GLU A 161 7.45 -9.82 17.26
C GLU A 161 6.93 -9.97 18.69
N MET A 162 5.76 -10.58 18.92
CA MET A 162 5.18 -10.71 20.26
C MET A 162 5.75 -11.87 21.08
N ASN A 163 6.48 -12.80 20.48
CA ASN A 163 7.35 -13.78 21.14
C ASN A 163 6.69 -14.66 22.23
N ASN A 164 5.45 -15.09 22.02
CA ASN A 164 4.87 -16.09 22.92
C ASN A 164 5.43 -17.48 22.61
N PRO A 165 5.68 -18.32 23.61
CA PRO A 165 6.23 -19.67 23.41
C PRO A 165 5.22 -20.64 22.78
N SER A 166 3.93 -20.38 22.89
CA SER A 166 2.86 -21.24 22.37
C SER A 166 1.50 -20.55 22.35
N LYS A 167 0.52 -21.16 21.65
CA LYS A 167 -0.89 -20.77 21.69
C LYS A 167 -1.47 -20.83 23.11
N GLU A 168 -1.09 -21.83 23.90
CA GLU A 168 -1.54 -21.99 25.29
C GLU A 168 -1.13 -20.80 26.14
N ALA A 169 0.05 -20.23 25.94
CA ALA A 169 0.52 -19.05 26.65
C ALA A 169 -0.38 -17.84 26.35
N VAL A 170 -0.70 -17.62 25.06
CA VAL A 170 -1.63 -16.56 24.62
C VAL A 170 -3.03 -16.76 25.21
N VAL A 171 -3.57 -17.97 25.09
CA VAL A 171 -4.92 -18.30 25.60
C VAL A 171 -5.00 -18.10 27.11
N LYS A 172 -3.97 -18.49 27.88
CA LYS A 172 -3.89 -18.22 29.32
C LYS A 172 -3.88 -16.72 29.63
N ALA A 173 -3.22 -15.91 28.82
CA ALA A 173 -3.25 -14.46 28.98
C ALA A 173 -4.67 -13.90 28.75
N VAL A 174 -5.37 -14.36 27.72
CA VAL A 174 -6.78 -13.99 27.46
C VAL A 174 -7.69 -14.44 28.61
N GLN A 175 -7.51 -15.66 29.14
CA GLN A 175 -8.28 -16.17 30.29
C GLN A 175 -8.09 -15.32 31.54
N ALA A 176 -6.89 -14.76 31.73
CA ALA A 176 -6.57 -13.92 32.90
C ALA A 176 -6.93 -12.45 32.69
N SER A 177 -7.38 -12.05 31.48
CA SER A 177 -7.70 -10.68 31.16
C SER A 177 -9.00 -10.19 31.75
N THR A 178 -9.19 -8.87 31.81
CA THR A 178 -10.44 -8.23 32.23
C THR A 178 -11.59 -8.50 31.27
N TYR A 179 -11.32 -8.86 30.03
CA TYR A 179 -12.31 -9.15 29.00
C TYR A 179 -12.58 -10.65 28.77
N ALA A 180 -12.06 -11.55 29.62
CA ALA A 180 -12.33 -12.99 29.52
C ALA A 180 -13.81 -13.33 29.59
N GLY A 181 -14.59 -12.59 30.41
CA GLY A 181 -16.05 -12.72 30.48
C GLY A 181 -16.74 -12.35 29.17
N LEU A 182 -16.33 -11.24 28.57
CA LEU A 182 -16.84 -10.79 27.28
C LEU A 182 -16.44 -11.78 26.16
N PHE A 183 -15.24 -12.35 26.23
CA PHE A 183 -14.76 -13.36 25.30
C PHE A 183 -15.67 -14.61 25.30
N ARG A 184 -16.07 -15.08 26.49
CA ARG A 184 -17.05 -16.18 26.58
C ARG A 184 -18.45 -15.82 26.06
N GLN A 185 -18.87 -14.57 26.26
CA GLN A 185 -20.15 -14.10 25.70
C GLN A 185 -20.12 -14.05 24.17
N ALA A 186 -19.00 -13.66 23.58
CA ALA A 186 -18.84 -13.54 22.12
C ALA A 186 -18.71 -14.90 21.42
N PHE A 187 -17.99 -15.85 22.03
CA PHE A 187 -17.58 -17.10 21.38
C PHE A 187 -18.11 -18.38 22.02
N GLY A 188 -18.91 -18.25 23.07
CA GLY A 188 -19.49 -19.37 23.79
C GLY A 188 -18.79 -19.68 25.13
N ALA A 189 -19.53 -20.18 26.12
CA ALA A 189 -19.03 -20.41 27.46
C ALA A 189 -17.83 -21.38 27.53
N GLY A 190 -17.81 -22.39 26.63
CA GLY A 190 -16.76 -23.41 26.54
C GLY A 190 -15.61 -23.03 25.61
N VAL A 191 -15.48 -21.77 25.14
CA VAL A 191 -14.46 -21.37 24.17
C VAL A 191 -13.03 -21.66 24.63
N PHE A 192 -12.78 -21.72 25.92
CA PHE A 192 -11.47 -22.02 26.50
C PHE A 192 -11.21 -23.52 26.77
N ASP A 193 -12.16 -24.40 26.45
CA ASP A 193 -12.01 -25.83 26.68
C ASP A 193 -11.02 -26.47 25.68
N ASN A 194 -10.78 -25.77 24.56
CA ASN A 194 -9.79 -26.15 23.57
C ASN A 194 -8.92 -24.93 23.18
N THR A 195 -7.60 -25.10 23.26
CA THR A 195 -6.62 -24.05 23.00
C THR A 195 -6.68 -23.50 21.58
N ASP A 196 -6.76 -24.37 20.56
CA ASP A 196 -6.80 -23.94 19.15
C ASP A 196 -8.07 -23.14 18.88
N THR A 197 -9.22 -23.61 19.39
CA THR A 197 -10.51 -22.91 19.27
C THR A 197 -10.45 -21.52 19.91
N ALA A 198 -9.85 -21.40 21.10
CA ALA A 198 -9.70 -20.12 21.78
C ALA A 198 -8.73 -19.18 21.04
N PHE A 199 -7.61 -19.69 20.56
CA PHE A 199 -6.64 -18.93 19.79
C PHE A 199 -7.24 -18.41 18.48
N ASP A 200 -7.96 -19.24 17.75
CA ASP A 200 -8.66 -18.86 16.52
C ASP A 200 -9.79 -17.86 16.80
N ALA A 201 -10.48 -17.98 17.94
CA ALA A 201 -11.49 -17.01 18.38
C ALA A 201 -10.86 -15.64 18.65
N LEU A 202 -9.65 -15.57 19.21
CA LEU A 202 -8.91 -14.31 19.37
C LEU A 202 -8.61 -13.67 18.01
N GLY A 203 -8.14 -14.46 17.03
CA GLY A 203 -7.94 -13.98 15.67
C GLY A 203 -9.22 -13.43 15.04
N ARG A 204 -10.35 -14.13 15.20
CA ARG A 204 -11.67 -13.63 14.73
C ARG A 204 -12.12 -12.38 15.47
N ALA A 205 -11.77 -12.19 16.74
CA ALA A 205 -12.07 -10.97 17.46
C ALA A 205 -11.32 -9.76 16.87
N ILE A 206 -10.02 -9.92 16.57
CA ILE A 206 -9.23 -8.87 15.92
C ILE A 206 -9.77 -8.60 14.51
N GLN A 207 -10.08 -9.63 13.72
CA GLN A 207 -10.73 -9.46 12.42
C GLN A 207 -12.04 -8.68 12.53
N ALA A 208 -12.90 -8.99 13.50
CA ALA A 208 -14.15 -8.28 13.72
C ALA A 208 -13.91 -6.80 14.03
N LEU A 209 -12.90 -6.48 14.83
CA LEU A 209 -12.49 -5.09 15.07
C LEU A 209 -12.08 -4.40 13.75
N GLU A 210 -11.19 -5.00 12.98
CA GLU A 210 -10.67 -4.40 11.74
C GLU A 210 -11.74 -4.20 10.67
N THR A 211 -12.81 -5.02 10.69
CA THR A 211 -13.91 -4.94 9.72
C THR A 211 -15.08 -4.06 10.16
N GLU A 212 -15.31 -3.90 11.46
CA GLU A 212 -16.46 -3.17 12.01
C GLU A 212 -16.11 -1.74 12.43
N ASP A 213 -14.88 -1.50 12.94
CA ASP A 213 -14.48 -0.18 13.41
C ASP A 213 -14.06 0.69 12.21
N ARG A 214 -14.82 1.76 12.01
CA ARG A 214 -14.61 2.70 10.89
C ARG A 214 -13.23 3.36 10.89
N SER A 215 -12.50 3.35 11.99
CA SER A 215 -11.14 3.87 12.03
C SER A 215 -10.15 3.06 11.16
N PHE A 216 -10.48 1.80 10.85
CA PHE A 216 -9.69 0.99 9.93
C PHE A 216 -10.01 1.25 8.44
N HIS A 217 -11.16 1.88 8.12
CA HIS A 217 -11.58 2.19 6.73
C HIS A 217 -12.36 3.51 6.65
N PRO A 218 -11.78 4.64 7.08
CA PRO A 218 -12.49 5.91 7.26
C PRO A 218 -12.91 6.59 5.95
N TYR A 219 -12.21 6.40 4.83
CA TYR A 219 -12.44 7.08 3.55
C TYR A 219 -12.62 8.59 3.74
N SER A 220 -11.70 9.23 4.43
CA SER A 220 -11.76 10.62 4.88
C SER A 220 -10.59 11.47 4.40
N SER A 221 -9.92 11.05 3.35
CA SER A 221 -8.83 11.81 2.74
C SER A 221 -9.34 12.95 1.85
N LYS A 222 -8.47 13.91 1.50
CA LYS A 222 -8.79 14.93 0.51
C LYS A 222 -9.12 14.30 -0.85
N TYR A 223 -8.46 13.18 -1.20
CA TYR A 223 -8.74 12.43 -2.41
C TYR A 223 -10.18 11.87 -2.43
N ASP A 224 -10.71 11.39 -1.30
CA ASP A 224 -12.10 10.95 -1.22
C ASP A 224 -13.10 12.08 -1.50
N LEU A 225 -12.80 13.29 -1.02
CA LEU A 225 -13.63 14.45 -1.35
C LEU A 225 -13.48 14.83 -2.82
N HIS A 226 -12.28 14.73 -3.38
CA HIS A 226 -11.97 15.07 -4.76
C HIS A 226 -12.74 14.20 -5.76
N VAL A 227 -12.59 12.88 -5.67
CA VAL A 227 -13.20 11.94 -6.65
C VAL A 227 -14.72 11.92 -6.62
N PHE A 228 -15.34 12.34 -5.52
CA PHE A 228 -16.79 12.47 -5.38
C PHE A 228 -17.29 13.91 -5.54
N ASN A 229 -16.47 14.84 -6.01
CA ASN A 229 -16.80 16.26 -6.18
C ASN A 229 -17.42 16.91 -4.94
N LYS A 230 -16.94 16.52 -3.75
CA LYS A 230 -17.42 17.08 -2.47
C LYS A 230 -16.69 18.39 -2.14
N VAL A 231 -17.36 19.24 -1.36
CA VAL A 231 -16.78 20.49 -0.86
C VAL A 231 -15.49 20.19 -0.09
N GLY A 232 -14.43 20.95 -0.37
CA GLY A 232 -13.09 20.75 0.20
C GLY A 232 -12.19 19.81 -0.59
N GLY A 233 -12.71 19.09 -1.58
CA GLY A 233 -11.94 18.16 -2.41
C GLY A 233 -11.15 18.79 -3.57
N THR A 234 -11.16 20.11 -3.71
CA THR A 234 -10.41 20.80 -4.79
C THR A 234 -8.91 20.63 -4.57
N LEU A 235 -8.24 19.99 -5.54
CA LEU A 235 -6.79 19.85 -5.52
C LEU A 235 -6.12 21.18 -5.81
N THR A 236 -4.99 21.44 -5.16
CA THR A 236 -4.10 22.55 -5.53
C THR A 236 -3.47 22.31 -6.89
N PRO A 237 -2.91 23.33 -7.57
CA PRO A 237 -2.24 23.13 -8.86
C PRO A 237 -1.12 22.08 -8.81
N ALA A 238 -0.34 21.99 -7.73
CA ALA A 238 0.72 21.01 -7.56
C ALA A 238 0.16 19.59 -7.40
N GLU A 239 -0.83 19.41 -6.52
CA GLU A 239 -1.51 18.12 -6.33
C GLU A 239 -2.18 17.63 -7.61
N ARG A 240 -2.78 18.54 -8.39
CA ARG A 240 -3.40 18.20 -9.69
C ARG A 240 -2.37 17.77 -10.74
N ARG A 241 -1.22 18.45 -10.82
CA ARG A 241 -0.13 18.01 -11.70
C ARG A 241 0.43 16.66 -11.24
N GLY A 242 0.57 16.46 -9.92
CA GLY A 242 0.98 15.18 -9.37
C GLY A 242 0.02 14.03 -9.69
N GLU A 243 -1.30 14.27 -9.62
CA GLU A 243 -2.31 13.32 -10.05
C GLU A 243 -2.16 12.95 -11.53
N VAL A 244 -1.92 13.94 -12.40
CA VAL A 244 -1.66 13.70 -13.83
C VAL A 244 -0.40 12.86 -14.02
N VAL A 245 0.69 13.15 -13.32
CA VAL A 245 1.93 12.37 -13.36
C VAL A 245 1.68 10.93 -12.90
N PHE A 246 0.93 10.74 -11.81
CA PHE A 246 0.59 9.42 -11.26
C PHE A 246 -0.12 8.51 -12.28
N HIS A 247 -1.01 9.09 -13.10
CA HIS A 247 -1.79 8.35 -14.10
C HIS A 247 -1.17 8.32 -15.49
N SER A 248 -0.08 9.06 -15.72
CA SER A 248 0.51 9.17 -17.05
C SER A 248 1.31 7.94 -17.42
N THR A 249 0.79 7.11 -18.32
CA THR A 249 1.46 5.92 -18.84
C THR A 249 2.77 6.20 -19.57
N GLY A 250 2.96 7.42 -20.10
CA GLY A 250 4.20 7.86 -20.75
C GLY A 250 5.22 8.51 -19.79
N VAL A 251 4.90 8.64 -18.51
CA VAL A 251 5.78 9.28 -17.51
C VAL A 251 6.00 8.36 -16.30
N ALA A 252 5.08 8.33 -15.34
CA ALA A 252 5.29 7.60 -14.09
C ALA A 252 4.49 6.29 -14.00
N ASN A 253 3.32 6.20 -14.65
CA ASN A 253 2.46 5.02 -14.72
C ASN A 253 2.16 4.32 -13.37
N CYS A 254 2.19 5.06 -12.26
CA CYS A 254 1.99 4.49 -10.92
C CYS A 254 0.62 3.80 -10.79
N SER A 255 -0.41 4.32 -11.49
CA SER A 255 -1.76 3.77 -11.50
C SER A 255 -1.87 2.39 -12.18
N GLY A 256 -0.85 1.93 -12.87
CA GLY A 256 -0.79 0.58 -13.46
C GLY A 256 -0.87 -0.51 -12.38
N CYS A 257 -0.15 -0.33 -11.27
CA CYS A 257 -0.17 -1.25 -10.12
C CYS A 257 -0.98 -0.65 -8.94
N HIS A 258 -0.91 0.67 -8.75
CA HIS A 258 -1.66 1.37 -7.70
C HIS A 258 -3.01 1.85 -8.22
N TYR A 259 -3.86 0.91 -8.58
CA TYR A 259 -5.15 1.15 -9.23
C TYR A 259 -6.06 2.06 -8.42
N THR A 260 -6.62 3.09 -9.08
CA THR A 260 -7.41 4.15 -8.46
C THR A 260 -8.92 3.99 -8.64
N GLY A 261 -9.38 2.97 -9.35
CA GLY A 261 -10.80 2.70 -9.58
C GLY A 261 -11.58 2.51 -8.28
N ALA A 262 -12.87 2.81 -8.31
CA ALA A 262 -13.74 2.58 -7.17
C ALA A 262 -13.78 1.10 -6.80
N ASN A 263 -13.80 0.81 -5.48
CA ASN A 263 -14.01 -0.55 -5.01
C ASN A 263 -15.47 -0.98 -5.17
N PHE A 264 -15.77 -2.27 -4.95
CA PHE A 264 -17.11 -2.86 -5.09
C PHE A 264 -18.18 -2.18 -4.21
N ASN A 265 -17.80 -1.49 -3.16
CA ASN A 265 -18.68 -0.77 -2.25
C ASN A 265 -18.92 0.69 -2.69
N GLY A 266 -18.43 1.10 -3.86
CA GLY A 266 -18.58 2.46 -4.38
C GLY A 266 -17.73 3.51 -3.65
N ASN A 267 -16.78 3.10 -2.82
CA ASN A 267 -15.77 3.99 -2.23
C ASN A 267 -14.63 4.25 -3.23
N SER A 268 -13.85 5.30 -3.00
CA SER A 268 -12.66 5.58 -3.80
C SER A 268 -11.62 4.45 -3.71
N GLY A 269 -10.75 4.37 -4.71
CA GLY A 269 -9.79 3.28 -4.86
C GLY A 269 -8.87 3.08 -3.65
N LEU A 270 -8.41 1.84 -3.47
CA LEU A 270 -7.45 1.47 -2.42
C LEU A 270 -6.01 1.72 -2.82
N MET A 271 -5.77 2.14 -4.06
CA MET A 271 -4.46 2.40 -4.64
C MET A 271 -3.57 1.14 -4.61
N THR A 272 -4.13 0.00 -4.96
CA THR A 272 -3.46 -1.29 -5.15
C THR A 272 -4.32 -2.17 -6.04
N ASP A 273 -3.67 -2.98 -6.85
CA ASP A 273 -4.24 -4.08 -7.61
C ASP A 273 -4.10 -5.42 -6.88
N PHE A 274 -3.40 -5.43 -5.72
CA PHE A 274 -3.03 -6.60 -4.92
C PHE A 274 -2.10 -7.58 -5.63
N THR A 275 -1.53 -7.26 -6.79
CA THR A 275 -0.55 -8.10 -7.50
C THR A 275 0.81 -8.08 -6.79
N TYR A 276 1.77 -8.81 -7.34
CA TYR A 276 3.13 -8.91 -6.82
C TYR A 276 4.13 -8.44 -7.85
N GLN A 277 5.15 -7.70 -7.38
CA GLN A 277 6.19 -7.14 -8.25
C GLN A 277 7.59 -7.36 -7.64
N ALA A 278 8.55 -7.67 -8.50
CA ALA A 278 9.94 -7.84 -8.12
C ALA A 278 10.72 -6.55 -8.44
N LEU A 279 10.73 -5.61 -7.49
CA LEU A 279 11.27 -4.27 -7.72
C LEU A 279 12.79 -4.16 -7.59
N GLY A 280 13.48 -5.20 -7.07
CA GLY A 280 14.91 -5.15 -6.84
C GLY A 280 15.30 -4.07 -5.82
N ALA A 281 14.54 -3.94 -4.72
CA ALA A 281 14.88 -2.99 -3.66
C ALA A 281 16.34 -3.17 -3.19
N PRO A 282 17.05 -2.10 -2.79
CA PRO A 282 18.36 -2.22 -2.18
C PRO A 282 18.31 -3.02 -0.87
N ARG A 283 19.33 -3.82 -0.60
CA ARG A 283 19.45 -4.58 0.64
C ARG A 283 19.62 -3.62 1.82
N ASN A 284 18.78 -3.77 2.83
CA ASN A 284 18.88 -2.96 4.04
C ASN A 284 19.85 -3.62 5.03
N ASP A 285 21.14 -3.39 4.82
CA ASP A 285 22.24 -3.89 5.65
C ASP A 285 23.27 -2.78 5.98
N ARG A 286 24.38 -3.14 6.61
CA ARG A 286 25.46 -2.22 6.95
C ARG A 286 26.34 -1.79 5.76
N SER A 287 26.09 -2.28 4.56
CA SER A 287 26.77 -1.82 3.35
C SER A 287 26.33 -0.43 2.89
N ILE A 288 25.14 0.01 3.33
CA ILE A 288 24.63 1.36 3.08
C ILE A 288 25.33 2.33 4.04
N PRO A 289 26.10 3.31 3.54
CA PRO A 289 26.77 4.29 4.39
C PRO A 289 25.79 5.08 5.27
N ASN A 290 26.09 5.17 6.56
CA ASN A 290 25.24 5.87 7.54
C ASN A 290 23.80 5.34 7.65
N ASN A 291 23.58 4.07 7.33
CA ASN A 291 22.28 3.44 7.52
C ASN A 291 21.86 3.52 9.00
N PRO A 292 20.77 4.20 9.34
CA PRO A 292 20.40 4.43 10.74
C PRO A 292 19.88 3.16 11.43
N ASP A 293 19.35 2.22 10.68
CA ASP A 293 18.62 1.06 11.20
C ASP A 293 18.69 -0.16 10.26
N PRO A 294 19.91 -0.67 9.98
CA PRO A 294 20.09 -1.86 9.16
C PRO A 294 19.43 -3.08 9.79
N ILE A 295 18.92 -3.99 8.96
CA ILE A 295 18.35 -5.26 9.42
C ILE A 295 19.50 -6.25 9.69
N PRO A 296 19.71 -6.68 10.94
CA PRO A 296 20.87 -7.52 11.27
C PRO A 296 20.91 -8.87 10.52
N ALA A 297 19.75 -9.45 10.21
CA ALA A 297 19.69 -10.67 9.42
C ALA A 297 20.29 -10.50 8.01
N ASN A 298 20.23 -9.30 7.46
CA ASN A 298 20.77 -8.98 6.15
C ASN A 298 22.31 -8.86 6.13
N ASP A 299 22.98 -8.85 7.29
CA ASP A 299 24.44 -8.92 7.34
C ASP A 299 24.98 -10.34 7.03
N ASP A 300 24.12 -11.38 7.12
CA ASP A 300 24.45 -12.72 6.65
C ASP A 300 24.31 -12.78 5.11
N PRO A 301 25.41 -12.98 4.37
CA PRO A 301 25.37 -13.01 2.91
C PRO A 301 24.59 -14.20 2.32
N LYS A 302 24.17 -15.14 3.17
CA LYS A 302 23.35 -16.30 2.76
C LYS A 302 21.87 -16.10 3.06
N TYR A 303 21.52 -15.11 3.86
CA TYR A 303 20.11 -14.80 4.15
C TYR A 303 19.55 -13.82 3.14
N PHE A 304 18.43 -14.15 2.54
CA PHE A 304 17.68 -13.28 1.64
C PHE A 304 16.19 -13.39 1.94
N ASP A 305 15.51 -12.26 2.05
CA ASP A 305 14.05 -12.21 2.01
C ASP A 305 13.61 -12.09 0.55
N MET A 306 13.15 -13.19 -0.01
CA MET A 306 12.81 -13.30 -1.42
C MET A 306 11.28 -13.21 -1.67
N GLY A 307 10.52 -12.67 -0.73
CA GLY A 307 9.08 -12.48 -0.88
C GLY A 307 8.32 -13.81 -1.04
N LEU A 308 7.71 -14.03 -2.19
CA LEU A 308 6.98 -15.28 -2.48
C LEU A 308 7.86 -16.54 -2.42
N CYS A 309 9.17 -16.41 -2.64
CA CYS A 309 10.13 -17.53 -2.59
C CYS A 309 10.70 -17.84 -1.19
N GLY A 310 10.24 -17.20 -0.15
CA GLY A 310 10.76 -17.46 1.20
C GLY A 310 11.51 -16.27 1.82
N PRO A 311 11.99 -16.41 3.06
CA PRO A 311 11.96 -17.60 3.91
C PRO A 311 10.64 -17.82 4.67
N PHE A 312 9.71 -16.85 4.66
CA PHE A 312 8.47 -16.91 5.45
C PHE A 312 7.33 -17.65 4.74
N ARG A 313 7.45 -17.84 3.45
CA ARG A 313 6.57 -18.60 2.59
C ARG A 313 7.39 -19.65 1.85
N THR A 314 6.90 -20.90 1.76
CA THR A 314 7.73 -22.02 1.28
C THR A 314 7.18 -22.71 0.04
N ASP A 315 5.94 -22.45 -0.35
CA ASP A 315 5.25 -23.08 -1.48
C ASP A 315 5.81 -22.65 -2.86
N HIS A 316 6.50 -21.52 -2.94
CA HIS A 316 7.14 -20.99 -4.15
C HIS A 316 8.68 -21.03 -4.08
N MET A 317 9.24 -21.69 -3.07
CA MET A 317 10.70 -21.82 -2.97
C MET A 317 11.25 -22.61 -4.17
N PRO A 318 12.35 -22.16 -4.80
CA PRO A 318 12.99 -22.91 -5.86
C PRO A 318 13.51 -24.25 -5.32
N ALA A 319 13.53 -25.28 -6.17
CA ALA A 319 13.96 -26.63 -5.79
C ALA A 319 15.42 -26.67 -5.27
N THR A 320 16.25 -25.80 -5.79
CA THR A 320 17.62 -25.55 -5.30
C THR A 320 17.90 -24.04 -5.34
N PRO A 321 18.86 -23.53 -4.54
CA PRO A 321 19.21 -22.10 -4.56
C PRO A 321 19.60 -21.54 -5.92
N ASP A 322 20.13 -22.39 -6.81
CA ASP A 322 20.57 -22.02 -8.16
C ASP A 322 19.46 -22.15 -9.23
N THR A 323 18.32 -22.73 -8.88
CA THR A 323 17.19 -22.84 -9.82
C THR A 323 16.45 -21.50 -9.87
N ALA A 324 16.49 -20.83 -11.03
CA ALA A 324 15.74 -19.58 -11.22
C ALA A 324 14.23 -19.79 -11.03
N SER A 325 13.58 -18.88 -10.33
CA SER A 325 12.14 -18.88 -10.12
C SER A 325 11.55 -17.53 -10.54
N PRO A 326 10.39 -17.52 -11.23
CA PRO A 326 9.73 -16.26 -11.60
C PRO A 326 9.12 -15.52 -10.39
N TYR A 327 9.06 -16.15 -9.23
CA TYR A 327 8.41 -15.61 -8.03
C TYR A 327 9.38 -14.92 -7.05
N CYS A 328 10.69 -15.13 -7.21
CA CYS A 328 11.68 -14.61 -6.25
C CYS A 328 11.83 -13.10 -6.37
N GLY A 329 11.85 -12.43 -5.21
CA GLY A 329 11.88 -10.97 -5.13
C GLY A 329 10.52 -10.30 -5.26
N MET A 330 9.45 -11.08 -5.47
CA MET A 330 8.10 -10.56 -5.60
C MET A 330 7.47 -10.28 -4.23
N PHE A 331 7.04 -9.04 -4.04
CA PHE A 331 6.27 -8.56 -2.89
C PHE A 331 4.97 -7.93 -3.34
N LYS A 332 3.93 -8.07 -2.50
CA LYS A 332 2.61 -7.53 -2.82
C LYS A 332 2.61 -6.01 -2.94
N VAL A 333 1.97 -5.49 -3.97
CA VAL A 333 1.71 -4.07 -4.18
C VAL A 333 0.87 -3.52 -3.01
N PRO A 334 1.41 -2.61 -2.17
CA PRO A 334 0.67 -2.08 -1.03
C PRO A 334 -0.32 -1.00 -1.47
N GLY A 335 -1.42 -0.85 -0.72
CA GLY A 335 -2.26 0.32 -0.88
C GLY A 335 -1.53 1.61 -0.51
N LEU A 336 -1.72 2.68 -1.27
CA LEU A 336 -1.07 3.97 -1.01
C LEU A 336 -1.89 4.89 -0.10
N ARG A 337 -3.08 4.48 0.35
CA ARG A 337 -3.82 5.25 1.35
C ARG A 337 -2.98 5.42 2.60
N ASN A 338 -2.89 6.65 3.08
CA ASN A 338 -2.05 7.02 4.22
C ASN A 338 -0.53 6.83 3.99
N VAL A 339 -0.07 6.71 2.74
CA VAL A 339 1.35 6.48 2.46
C VAL A 339 2.26 7.59 3.02
N ALA A 340 1.77 8.84 3.07
CA ALA A 340 2.52 9.97 3.62
C ALA A 340 2.64 9.99 5.15
N THR A 341 1.94 9.09 5.87
CA THR A 341 2.12 8.94 7.33
C THR A 341 3.29 8.01 7.68
N ARG A 342 3.88 7.36 6.69
CA ARG A 342 4.97 6.40 6.88
C ARG A 342 6.33 7.09 6.84
N GLY A 343 7.27 6.54 7.61
CA GLY A 343 8.67 6.96 7.60
C GLY A 343 9.65 5.85 7.18
N ALA A 344 9.14 4.68 6.75
CA ALA A 344 9.93 3.59 6.18
C ALA A 344 9.13 2.89 5.07
N PHE A 345 9.78 2.59 3.95
CA PHE A 345 9.14 2.13 2.73
C PHE A 345 9.81 0.86 2.19
N PHE A 346 9.11 0.15 1.31
CA PHE A 346 9.37 -1.21 0.86
C PHE A 346 9.24 -2.25 1.98
N HIS A 347 9.39 -3.52 1.62
CA HIS A 347 9.27 -4.63 2.57
C HIS A 347 10.36 -4.61 3.65
N ASN A 348 11.55 -4.12 3.32
CA ASN A 348 12.72 -4.05 4.20
C ASN A 348 12.95 -2.66 4.83
N GLY A 349 12.07 -1.68 4.56
CA GLY A 349 12.13 -0.35 5.15
C GLY A 349 13.33 0.52 4.76
N VAL A 350 14.05 0.17 3.70
CA VAL A 350 15.34 0.78 3.33
C VAL A 350 15.25 2.26 2.92
N LEU A 351 14.08 2.73 2.49
CA LEU A 351 13.86 4.13 2.12
C LEU A 351 13.03 4.85 3.19
N HIS A 352 13.37 6.11 3.47
CA HIS A 352 12.81 6.86 4.61
C HIS A 352 12.00 8.10 4.24
N SER A 353 11.76 8.36 2.95
CA SER A 353 10.89 9.44 2.50
C SER A 353 10.21 9.10 1.18
N LEU A 354 9.06 9.75 0.92
CA LEU A 354 8.39 9.63 -0.38
C LEU A 354 9.25 10.19 -1.52
N ASP A 355 10.06 11.20 -1.25
CA ASP A 355 11.01 11.73 -2.22
C ASP A 355 12.03 10.66 -2.65
N GLN A 356 12.60 9.90 -1.68
CA GLN A 356 13.45 8.75 -1.99
C GLN A 356 12.72 7.69 -2.80
N VAL A 357 11.49 7.32 -2.42
CA VAL A 357 10.71 6.30 -3.12
C VAL A 357 10.46 6.69 -4.58
N VAL A 358 10.01 7.93 -4.83
CA VAL A 358 9.72 8.39 -6.19
C VAL A 358 11.00 8.51 -7.02
N ASN A 359 12.10 8.98 -6.41
CA ASN A 359 13.40 9.01 -7.07
C ASN A 359 13.95 7.61 -7.34
N PHE A 360 13.72 6.64 -6.46
CA PHE A 360 14.10 5.24 -6.69
C PHE A 360 13.45 4.72 -7.99
N TYR A 361 12.14 4.82 -8.13
CA TYR A 361 11.46 4.42 -9.36
C TYR A 361 11.98 5.19 -10.59
N ASN A 362 12.30 6.47 -10.44
CA ASN A 362 12.75 7.31 -11.56
C ASN A 362 14.19 7.00 -12.03
N THR A 363 15.05 6.50 -11.11
CA THR A 363 16.50 6.42 -11.38
C THR A 363 17.12 5.05 -11.07
N ARG A 364 16.37 4.06 -10.57
CA ARG A 364 16.91 2.74 -10.23
C ARG A 364 17.71 2.12 -11.40
N ASP A 365 17.17 2.23 -12.61
CA ASP A 365 17.75 1.59 -13.78
C ASP A 365 18.69 2.50 -14.57
N THR A 366 18.51 3.82 -14.48
CA THR A 366 19.37 4.80 -15.16
C THR A 366 20.59 5.21 -14.34
N ASN A 367 20.48 5.23 -13.02
CA ASN A 367 21.53 5.64 -12.09
C ASN A 367 21.62 4.65 -10.91
N PRO A 368 21.94 3.37 -11.17
CA PRO A 368 21.95 2.34 -10.11
C PRO A 368 22.98 2.64 -9.00
N GLU A 369 24.00 3.44 -9.28
CA GLU A 369 25.00 3.93 -8.35
C GLU A 369 24.44 4.82 -7.22
N TYR A 370 23.23 5.32 -7.37
CA TYR A 370 22.54 6.06 -6.30
C TYR A 370 21.98 5.13 -5.23
N TRP A 371 21.74 3.88 -5.59
CA TRP A 371 20.94 2.93 -4.79
C TRP A 371 21.75 1.75 -4.29
N TYR A 372 22.67 1.24 -5.10
CA TYR A 372 23.38 0.00 -4.82
C TYR A 372 24.87 0.26 -4.54
N PRO A 373 25.49 -0.51 -3.60
CA PRO A 373 26.92 -0.36 -3.31
C PRO A 373 27.78 -0.75 -4.51
N ALA A 374 29.02 -0.26 -4.52
CA ALA A 374 30.01 -0.69 -5.48
C ALA A 374 30.26 -2.21 -5.42
N ASN A 375 30.43 -2.85 -6.56
CA ASN A 375 30.61 -4.29 -6.70
C ASN A 375 32.08 -4.72 -6.52
N GLY A 376 32.63 -4.49 -5.30
CA GLY A 376 33.92 -5.08 -4.90
C GLY A 376 35.18 -4.71 -5.69
N GLU A 377 35.06 -4.25 -6.92
CA GLU A 377 36.19 -3.80 -7.72
C GLU A 377 36.74 -2.48 -7.19
N LYS A 378 38.06 -2.44 -6.95
CA LYS A 378 38.72 -1.19 -6.59
C LYS A 378 38.64 -0.23 -7.77
N SER A 379 37.66 0.63 -7.75
CA SER A 379 37.63 1.74 -8.71
C SER A 379 38.78 2.71 -8.41
N THR A 380 39.51 3.09 -9.41
CA THR A 380 40.67 4.02 -9.32
C THR A 380 40.26 5.47 -9.57
N GLY A 381 38.98 5.71 -9.83
CA GLY A 381 38.44 7.04 -10.11
C GLY A 381 38.28 7.91 -8.87
N THR A 382 38.07 9.20 -9.06
CA THR A 382 37.71 10.14 -8.00
C THR A 382 36.21 10.00 -7.71
N PRO A 383 35.81 9.78 -6.44
CA PRO A 383 34.41 9.76 -6.08
C PRO A 383 33.69 11.09 -6.36
N GLU A 384 32.49 11.02 -6.89
CA GLU A 384 31.58 12.14 -7.08
C GLU A 384 30.40 12.04 -6.12
N ALA A 385 29.86 13.20 -5.70
CA ALA A 385 28.71 13.26 -4.80
C ALA A 385 27.42 12.87 -5.53
N ASN A 386 26.63 12.03 -4.90
CA ASN A 386 25.28 11.71 -5.32
C ASN A 386 24.25 12.74 -4.79
N PRO A 387 23.05 12.82 -5.35
CA PRO A 387 21.96 13.62 -4.79
C PRO A 387 21.69 13.27 -3.30
N ALA A 388 21.27 14.25 -2.51
CA ALA A 388 21.06 14.07 -1.07
C ALA A 388 19.99 13.01 -0.70
N TRP A 389 19.09 12.69 -1.61
CA TRP A 389 18.09 11.64 -1.43
C TRP A 389 18.59 10.23 -1.79
N ALA A 390 19.77 10.09 -2.43
CA ALA A 390 20.34 8.79 -2.77
C ALA A 390 20.76 8.02 -1.49
N LEU A 391 20.71 6.69 -1.56
CA LEU A 391 21.21 5.82 -0.47
C LEU A 391 22.74 5.81 -0.39
N GLN A 392 23.39 5.88 -1.56
CA GLN A 392 24.84 5.97 -1.64
C GLN A 392 25.24 7.45 -1.69
N PRO A 393 26.01 7.99 -0.75
CA PRO A 393 26.34 9.42 -0.74
C PRO A 393 27.30 9.82 -1.86
N THR A 394 28.09 8.89 -2.35
CA THR A 394 29.06 9.09 -3.45
C THR A 394 29.12 7.86 -4.34
N HIS A 395 29.57 8.05 -5.55
CA HIS A 395 29.91 6.97 -6.48
C HIS A 395 31.21 7.31 -7.22
N VAL A 396 31.79 6.31 -7.87
CA VAL A 396 32.88 6.53 -8.82
C VAL A 396 32.33 6.34 -10.22
N PRO A 397 32.43 7.33 -11.12
CA PRO A 397 31.89 7.22 -12.48
C PRO A 397 32.40 5.97 -13.20
N GLY A 398 31.48 5.20 -13.78
CA GLY A 398 31.79 3.97 -14.51
C GLY A 398 32.13 2.75 -13.65
N ALA A 399 32.09 2.86 -12.30
CA ALA A 399 32.28 1.70 -11.44
C ALA A 399 31.05 0.77 -11.52
N ALA A 400 31.30 -0.54 -11.52
CA ALA A 400 30.24 -1.52 -11.41
C ALA A 400 29.59 -1.47 -10.02
N VAL A 401 28.27 -1.67 -9.96
CA VAL A 401 27.51 -1.73 -8.72
C VAL A 401 26.80 -3.08 -8.56
N ALA A 402 26.55 -3.49 -7.34
CA ALA A 402 25.83 -4.72 -6.99
C ALA A 402 24.31 -4.50 -7.12
N ARG A 403 23.81 -4.36 -8.36
CA ARG A 403 22.37 -4.16 -8.62
C ARG A 403 21.58 -5.29 -8.00
N TYR A 404 20.39 -4.95 -7.46
CA TYR A 404 19.42 -5.90 -6.92
C TYR A 404 19.97 -6.78 -5.79
N ASN A 405 20.88 -6.22 -4.99
CA ASN A 405 21.67 -6.94 -3.97
C ASN A 405 20.84 -7.52 -2.81
N ASP A 406 19.53 -7.27 -2.76
CA ASP A 406 18.60 -7.94 -1.83
C ASP A 406 18.11 -9.31 -2.34
N LEU A 407 18.66 -9.76 -3.48
CA LEU A 407 18.42 -11.09 -4.05
C LEU A 407 19.75 -11.76 -4.40
N PRO A 408 19.84 -13.10 -4.25
CA PRO A 408 20.97 -13.85 -4.80
C PRO A 408 21.01 -13.71 -6.32
N ALA A 409 22.22 -13.70 -6.91
CA ALA A 409 22.40 -13.48 -8.34
C ALA A 409 21.58 -14.46 -9.22
N SER A 410 21.40 -15.69 -8.77
CA SER A 410 20.57 -16.72 -9.46
C SER A 410 19.08 -16.38 -9.54
N GLN A 411 18.60 -15.45 -8.68
CA GLN A 411 17.18 -15.08 -8.59
C GLN A 411 16.89 -13.65 -9.09
N GLN A 412 17.85 -12.96 -9.66
CA GLN A 412 17.67 -11.60 -10.18
C GLN A 412 16.95 -11.54 -11.53
N GLY A 413 16.76 -12.69 -12.20
CA GLY A 413 16.11 -12.76 -13.51
C GLY A 413 14.62 -12.44 -13.51
N SER A 414 13.96 -12.40 -12.36
CA SER A 414 12.54 -12.01 -12.17
C SER A 414 12.35 -10.51 -11.91
N ILE A 415 13.43 -9.74 -11.80
CA ILE A 415 13.31 -8.29 -11.56
C ILE A 415 12.62 -7.61 -12.74
N ASP A 416 11.60 -6.82 -12.41
CA ASP A 416 10.88 -5.98 -13.36
C ASP A 416 11.66 -4.69 -13.60
N GLU A 417 12.54 -4.71 -14.58
CA GLU A 417 13.26 -3.50 -14.99
C GLU A 417 12.27 -2.45 -15.52
N GLU A 418 12.51 -1.18 -15.18
CA GLU A 418 11.70 -0.03 -15.61
C GLU A 418 10.26 0.02 -15.08
N VAL A 419 9.84 -0.85 -14.14
CA VAL A 419 8.54 -0.74 -13.50
C VAL A 419 8.52 0.45 -12.51
N PRO A 420 7.49 1.30 -12.56
CA PRO A 420 6.34 1.38 -13.48
C PRO A 420 6.58 2.33 -14.67
N MET A 421 7.79 2.85 -14.86
CA MET A 421 8.17 3.91 -15.79
C MET A 421 8.07 3.45 -17.26
N GLY A 422 6.90 2.99 -17.70
CA GLY A 422 6.61 2.59 -19.05
C GLY A 422 6.75 3.74 -20.02
N THR A 423 7.95 4.05 -20.51
CA THR A 423 8.11 4.91 -21.66
C THR A 423 7.88 4.10 -22.93
N GLY A 424 7.23 4.69 -23.92
CA GLY A 424 6.96 4.05 -25.20
C GLY A 424 8.18 3.45 -25.91
N GLU A 425 9.38 3.56 -25.37
CA GLU A 425 10.62 2.95 -25.89
C GLU A 425 11.32 1.99 -24.89
N GLY A 426 10.80 1.74 -23.69
CA GLY A 426 11.44 0.92 -22.67
C GLY A 426 10.47 0.25 -21.73
N GLY A 427 9.19 0.21 -22.07
CA GLY A 427 8.15 -0.24 -21.17
C GLY A 427 8.28 -1.71 -20.76
N ASP A 428 7.74 -1.96 -19.60
CA ASP A 428 7.50 -3.26 -19.01
C ASP A 428 7.11 -4.30 -20.08
N LYS A 429 7.85 -5.38 -20.13
CA LYS A 429 7.56 -6.50 -21.03
C LYS A 429 6.19 -7.11 -20.74
N THR A 430 5.67 -6.96 -19.53
CA THR A 430 4.34 -7.43 -19.11
C THR A 430 3.22 -6.54 -19.65
N LEU A 431 3.48 -5.27 -19.94
CA LEU A 431 2.51 -4.33 -20.52
C LEU A 431 2.47 -4.36 -22.06
N GLY A 432 3.19 -5.27 -22.71
CA GLY A 432 3.12 -5.48 -24.15
C GLY A 432 3.64 -4.32 -25.00
N SER A 433 4.35 -3.35 -24.43
CA SER A 433 4.81 -2.15 -25.15
C SER A 433 6.02 -2.38 -26.06
N GLY A 434 6.66 -3.52 -26.01
CA GLY A 434 7.72 -3.92 -26.96
C GLY A 434 9.03 -3.13 -26.90
N THR A 435 9.22 -2.33 -25.88
CA THR A 435 10.27 -1.34 -25.77
C THR A 435 11.40 -1.82 -24.84
N ARG A 436 12.62 -1.34 -25.09
CA ARG A 436 13.79 -1.76 -24.31
C ARG A 436 13.87 -0.98 -22.99
N PRO A 437 14.27 -1.64 -21.88
CA PRO A 437 14.55 -0.94 -20.62
C PRO A 437 15.59 0.18 -20.86
N ARG A 438 15.42 1.30 -20.15
CA ARG A 438 16.44 2.36 -20.16
C ARG A 438 17.73 1.79 -19.56
N GLN A 439 18.84 2.19 -20.15
CA GLN A 439 20.14 1.72 -19.70
C GLN A 439 20.77 2.69 -18.71
N PRO A 440 21.71 2.24 -17.87
CA PRO A 440 22.53 3.15 -17.06
C PRO A 440 23.09 4.30 -17.90
N GLY A 441 22.97 5.52 -17.36
CA GLY A 441 23.34 6.76 -18.06
C GLY A 441 22.24 7.38 -18.93
N SER A 442 21.09 6.70 -19.13
CA SER A 442 19.94 7.32 -19.80
C SER A 442 19.31 8.42 -18.91
N PRO A 443 18.69 9.46 -19.48
CA PRO A 443 17.98 10.47 -18.69
C PRO A 443 16.83 9.87 -17.90
N PRO A 444 16.60 10.29 -16.63
CA PRO A 444 15.38 9.97 -15.89
C PRO A 444 14.13 10.48 -16.60
N VAL A 445 13.00 9.78 -16.44
CA VAL A 445 11.72 10.16 -17.09
C VAL A 445 11.12 11.40 -16.46
N MET A 446 11.05 11.42 -15.12
CA MET A 446 10.45 12.54 -14.39
C MET A 446 11.48 13.64 -14.12
N THR A 447 11.05 14.88 -14.34
CA THR A 447 11.77 16.07 -13.88
C THR A 447 11.64 16.24 -12.35
N PRO A 448 12.54 17.02 -11.70
CA PRO A 448 12.41 17.33 -10.27
C PRO A 448 11.06 17.97 -9.89
N GLN A 449 10.47 18.79 -10.78
CA GLN A 449 9.15 19.37 -10.53
C GLN A 449 8.04 18.32 -10.54
N GLN A 450 8.08 17.37 -11.46
CA GLN A 450 7.10 16.27 -11.52
C GLN A 450 7.20 15.37 -10.28
N ILE A 451 8.41 15.11 -9.78
CA ILE A 451 8.64 14.36 -8.54
C ILE A 451 8.01 15.10 -7.35
N ALA A 452 8.28 16.40 -7.21
CA ALA A 452 7.71 17.21 -6.14
C ALA A 452 6.17 17.26 -6.23
N ASP A 453 5.59 17.43 -7.41
CA ASP A 453 4.15 17.43 -7.64
C ASP A 453 3.52 16.06 -7.30
N LEU A 454 4.19 14.96 -7.67
CA LEU A 454 3.75 13.60 -7.36
C LEU A 454 3.77 13.34 -5.83
N VAL A 455 4.81 13.76 -5.13
CA VAL A 455 4.87 13.68 -3.66
C VAL A 455 3.73 14.48 -3.02
N CYS A 456 3.39 15.66 -3.57
CA CYS A 456 2.22 16.42 -3.14
C CYS A 456 0.91 15.64 -3.32
N PHE A 457 0.73 14.99 -4.46
CA PHE A 457 -0.45 14.16 -4.70
C PHE A 457 -0.53 12.98 -3.73
N LEU A 458 0.57 12.28 -3.46
CA LEU A 458 0.59 11.20 -2.48
C LEU A 458 0.18 11.66 -1.07
N GLY A 459 0.44 12.91 -0.73
CA GLY A 459 -0.01 13.53 0.52
C GLY A 459 -1.52 13.62 0.67
N VAL A 460 -2.28 13.81 -0.44
CA VAL A 460 -3.74 13.95 -0.38
C VAL A 460 -4.47 12.63 -0.11
N LEU A 461 -3.75 11.51 -0.13
CA LEU A 461 -4.28 10.18 0.16
C LEU A 461 -4.40 9.87 1.66
N SER A 462 -4.01 10.82 2.54
CA SER A 462 -4.04 10.66 3.99
C SER A 462 -5.44 10.94 4.55
N ASP A 463 -5.93 10.01 5.36
CA ASP A 463 -7.21 10.12 6.06
C ASP A 463 -7.20 11.18 7.16
N GLY A 464 -8.42 11.58 7.57
CA GLY A 464 -8.59 12.60 8.61
C GLY A 464 -8.45 14.03 8.09
N TYR A 465 -8.49 14.22 6.77
CA TYR A 465 -8.43 15.55 6.17
C TYR A 465 -9.60 16.41 6.60
N GLN A 466 -9.30 17.61 7.06
CA GLN A 466 -10.28 18.65 7.38
C GLN A 466 -10.15 19.77 6.35
N PRO A 467 -11.21 20.06 5.58
CA PRO A 467 -11.19 21.20 4.67
C PRO A 467 -10.85 22.48 5.41
N PRO A 468 -9.90 23.30 4.91
CA PRO A 468 -9.60 24.58 5.54
C PRO A 468 -10.83 25.50 5.48
N SER A 469 -11.03 26.30 6.49
CA SER A 469 -12.10 27.30 6.57
C SER A 469 -11.93 28.44 5.54
N ALA A 470 -10.76 28.59 4.94
CA ALA A 470 -10.43 29.48 3.84
C ALA A 470 -9.81 28.70 2.68
N ALA A 471 -9.90 29.26 1.46
CA ALA A 471 -9.26 28.67 0.29
C ALA A 471 -7.76 28.43 0.55
N PRO A 472 -7.23 27.24 0.22
CA PRO A 472 -5.82 26.96 0.47
C PRO A 472 -4.94 27.95 -0.29
N ALA A 473 -3.86 28.38 0.34
CA ALA A 473 -2.87 29.22 -0.31
C ALA A 473 -2.32 28.46 -1.55
N THR A 474 -2.37 29.13 -2.70
CA THR A 474 -1.88 28.58 -3.96
C THR A 474 -0.44 28.11 -3.84
N GLY A 475 -0.16 26.84 -4.21
CA GLY A 475 1.21 26.34 -4.38
C GLY A 475 1.81 25.55 -3.22
N ARG A 476 1.07 25.23 -2.14
CA ARG A 476 1.58 24.36 -1.06
C ARG A 476 0.90 22.98 -1.11
N CYS A 477 1.72 21.94 -0.88
CA CYS A 477 1.20 20.61 -0.61
C CYS A 477 0.40 20.60 0.70
N VAL A 478 -0.65 19.81 0.78
CA VAL A 478 -1.29 19.49 2.06
C VAL A 478 -0.34 18.53 2.80
N LYS A 479 0.08 18.92 3.99
CA LYS A 479 0.85 18.05 4.90
C LYS A 479 -0.08 17.21 5.74
#